data_400349e023791c24918d552d190c7fad
#
_entry.id   400349e023791c24918d552d190c7fad
#
_cell.length_a   1.000
_cell.length_b   1.000
_cell.length_c   1.000
_cell.angle_alpha   90.00
_cell.angle_beta   90.00
_cell.angle_gamma   90.00
#
_symmetry.space_group_name_H-M   'P 1'
#
loop_
_entity.id
_entity.type
_entity.pdbx_description
1 polymer ?
#
loop_
_entity_poly.entity_id
_entity_poly.type
_entity_poly.pdbx_seq_one_letter_code
_entity_poly.pdbx_strand_id
1 'polypeptide(L)'
;MNVTFYGVRGSCPCSGDRYRRYGGNTSCLVIHIEGDEPLIVDLGTGLRAYGDVLNKEVRALGTPMHATALLTHLHFDHILGIPFFGPLHDPGARLTVYGPGQPKGTLKDALHAAVQPPVFPIHMEQFRGELITVDVGAEDFSVGQAKVMARPIPHAGVTLGFRIEADGRSLAYMSDHQAPVDRRTIPDNVLELCQGVDLLIHDGQYTDDEFADKADWGHSTAAYAVHVAAEAGVRRLLLSHHDPSHTDRELDRILNGARRLPEAKLIEDVSSAHEAQSIDLGKA
;
A
#
# COMPACT_ATOMS: atom_id res chain seq x y z
N MET A 1 -8.66 -13.42 7.28
CA MET A 1 -8.00 -12.15 6.87
C MET A 1 -8.84 -11.49 5.78
N ASN A 2 -9.24 -10.23 5.98
CA ASN A 2 -10.00 -9.44 4.99
C ASN A 2 -9.22 -8.18 4.63
N VAL A 3 -9.16 -7.84 3.33
CA VAL A 3 -8.34 -6.76 2.77
C VAL A 3 -9.26 -5.77 2.08
N THR A 4 -9.27 -4.49 2.50
CA THR A 4 -10.13 -3.44 1.93
C THR A 4 -9.30 -2.26 1.43
N PHE A 5 -9.57 -1.80 0.21
CA PHE A 5 -8.86 -0.71 -0.45
C PHE A 5 -9.59 0.62 -0.24
N TYR A 6 -8.87 1.62 0.26
CA TYR A 6 -9.33 3.00 0.42
C TYR A 6 -8.63 3.97 -0.52
N GLY A 7 -7.52 3.56 -1.12
CA GLY A 7 -6.78 4.30 -2.13
C GLY A 7 -5.91 3.38 -2.95
N VAL A 8 -5.87 3.60 -4.26
CA VAL A 8 -5.21 2.73 -5.25
C VAL A 8 -4.40 3.51 -6.29
N ARG A 9 -4.40 4.85 -6.21
CA ARG A 9 -3.64 5.71 -7.13
C ARG A 9 -2.22 5.91 -6.66
N GLY A 10 -1.31 5.99 -7.62
CA GLY A 10 0.07 6.40 -7.41
C GLY A 10 0.27 7.90 -7.59
N SER A 11 1.34 8.41 -7.04
CA SER A 11 1.92 9.73 -7.21
C SER A 11 1.01 10.91 -6.82
N CYS A 12 -0.27 10.92 -7.21
CA CYS A 12 -1.17 12.06 -7.01
C CYS A 12 -2.64 11.61 -7.00
N PRO A 13 -3.48 12.18 -6.13
CA PRO A 13 -4.91 11.89 -6.15
C PRO A 13 -5.59 12.44 -7.41
N CYS A 14 -6.63 11.75 -7.86
CA CYS A 14 -7.41 12.09 -9.06
C CYS A 14 -8.85 12.41 -8.70
N SER A 15 -9.53 13.22 -9.53
CA SER A 15 -10.94 13.53 -9.38
C SER A 15 -11.65 13.57 -10.74
N GLY A 16 -12.97 13.38 -10.71
CA GLY A 16 -13.83 13.44 -11.88
C GLY A 16 -14.37 12.09 -12.34
N ASP A 17 -15.38 12.12 -13.20
CA ASP A 17 -16.18 10.93 -13.58
C ASP A 17 -15.35 9.83 -14.26
N ARG A 18 -14.25 10.20 -14.92
CA ARG A 18 -13.38 9.26 -15.63
C ARG A 18 -12.52 8.35 -14.72
N TYR A 19 -12.51 8.62 -13.40
CA TYR A 19 -11.78 7.86 -12.38
C TYR A 19 -12.69 7.15 -11.37
N ARG A 20 -14.00 7.20 -11.60
CA ARG A 20 -15.01 6.88 -10.58
C ARG A 20 -15.07 5.40 -10.20
N ARG A 21 -14.75 4.50 -11.12
CA ARG A 21 -14.82 3.05 -10.88
C ARG A 21 -13.62 2.52 -10.09
N TYR A 22 -12.41 2.98 -10.45
CA TYR A 22 -11.21 2.56 -9.74
C TYR A 22 -10.95 3.43 -8.51
N GLY A 23 -11.44 4.66 -8.51
CA GLY A 23 -11.21 5.61 -7.42
C GLY A 23 -10.07 6.57 -7.72
N GLY A 24 -9.94 7.59 -6.87
CA GLY A 24 -8.97 8.68 -7.06
C GLY A 24 -8.05 8.93 -5.87
N ASN A 25 -8.22 8.22 -4.75
CA ASN A 25 -7.34 8.35 -3.59
C ASN A 25 -6.03 7.61 -3.78
N THR A 26 -4.97 8.15 -3.17
CA THR A 26 -3.65 7.53 -3.15
C THR A 26 -3.56 6.45 -2.08
N SER A 27 -2.51 5.66 -2.13
CA SER A 27 -2.28 4.38 -1.48
C SER A 27 -2.76 4.30 -0.03
N CYS A 28 -3.77 3.49 0.21
CA CYS A 28 -4.24 3.12 1.55
C CYS A 28 -5.00 1.80 1.48
N LEU A 29 -4.54 0.82 2.22
CA LEU A 29 -5.10 -0.50 2.33
C LEU A 29 -5.35 -0.80 3.81
N VAL A 30 -6.43 -1.49 4.14
CA VAL A 30 -6.73 -1.91 5.50
C VAL A 30 -6.94 -3.42 5.55
N ILE A 31 -6.22 -4.06 6.45
CA ILE A 31 -6.29 -5.50 6.70
C ILE A 31 -6.97 -5.71 8.05
N HIS A 32 -8.07 -6.46 8.03
CA HIS A 32 -8.76 -6.90 9.21
C HIS A 32 -8.43 -8.36 9.49
N ILE A 33 -7.87 -8.60 10.67
CA ILE A 33 -7.59 -9.93 11.25
C ILE A 33 -8.51 -10.10 12.43
N GLU A 34 -9.16 -11.26 12.56
CA GLU A 34 -10.13 -11.48 13.61
C GLU A 34 -9.49 -11.40 15.02
N GLY A 35 -10.00 -10.52 15.83
CA GLY A 35 -9.51 -10.29 17.21
C GLY A 35 -8.35 -9.31 17.33
N ASP A 36 -7.86 -8.74 16.21
CA ASP A 36 -6.80 -7.74 16.21
C ASP A 36 -7.33 -6.33 15.90
N GLU A 37 -6.52 -5.33 16.24
CA GLU A 37 -6.68 -3.95 15.78
C GLU A 37 -6.48 -3.87 14.26
N PRO A 38 -7.09 -2.88 13.58
CA PRO A 38 -6.88 -2.69 12.14
C PRO A 38 -5.40 -2.51 11.80
N LEU A 39 -4.92 -3.24 10.78
CA LEU A 39 -3.60 -3.05 10.21
C LEU A 39 -3.73 -2.30 8.89
N ILE A 40 -3.20 -1.08 8.86
CA ILE A 40 -3.23 -0.19 7.70
C ILE A 40 -1.93 -0.39 6.92
N VAL A 41 -1.97 -0.36 5.59
CA VAL A 41 -0.76 -0.31 4.77
C VAL A 41 -0.83 0.94 3.90
N ASP A 42 0.15 1.80 4.08
CA ASP A 42 0.26 3.16 3.57
C ASP A 42 -0.83 4.14 4.05
N LEU A 43 -0.45 5.40 4.11
CA LEU A 43 -1.18 6.49 4.75
C LEU A 43 -1.48 7.64 3.77
N GLY A 44 -1.73 7.28 2.50
CA GLY A 44 -2.12 8.22 1.45
C GLY A 44 -3.51 8.82 1.68
N THR A 45 -4.05 9.51 0.67
CA THR A 45 -5.34 10.23 0.84
C THR A 45 -6.52 9.30 1.14
N GLY A 46 -6.43 8.00 0.80
CA GLY A 46 -7.42 6.99 1.19
C GLY A 46 -7.60 6.85 2.70
N LEU A 47 -6.56 7.18 3.49
CA LEU A 47 -6.62 7.15 4.96
C LEU A 47 -7.72 8.06 5.51
N ARG A 48 -7.95 9.22 4.89
CA ARG A 48 -9.05 10.11 5.29
C ARG A 48 -10.41 9.41 5.16
N ALA A 49 -10.64 8.70 4.04
CA ALA A 49 -11.89 7.98 3.82
C ALA A 49 -12.08 6.84 4.83
N TYR A 50 -11.01 6.10 5.14
CA TYR A 50 -11.02 5.10 6.20
C TYR A 50 -11.29 5.72 7.57
N GLY A 51 -10.73 6.89 7.86
CA GLY A 51 -10.99 7.62 9.11
C GLY A 51 -12.47 7.94 9.31
N ASP A 52 -13.22 8.25 8.25
CA ASP A 52 -14.66 8.49 8.32
C ASP A 52 -15.44 7.20 8.70
N VAL A 53 -14.99 6.02 8.27
CA VAL A 53 -15.56 4.73 8.65
C VAL A 53 -15.23 4.44 10.12
N LEU A 54 -13.96 4.53 10.48
CA LEU A 54 -13.46 4.21 11.81
C LEU A 54 -14.05 5.13 12.89
N ASN A 55 -14.26 6.41 12.60
CA ASN A 55 -14.93 7.34 13.51
C ASN A 55 -16.38 6.92 13.84
N LYS A 56 -17.09 6.29 12.91
CA LYS A 56 -18.45 5.77 13.18
C LYS A 56 -18.40 4.56 14.12
N GLU A 57 -17.43 3.68 13.91
CA GLU A 57 -17.20 2.48 14.75
C GLU A 57 -16.79 2.89 16.16
N VAL A 58 -15.81 3.77 16.31
CA VAL A 58 -15.34 4.33 17.58
C VAL A 58 -16.50 4.95 18.37
N ARG A 59 -17.34 5.76 17.72
CA ARG A 59 -18.51 6.37 18.37
C ARG A 59 -19.53 5.32 18.81
N ALA A 60 -19.74 4.28 18.02
CA ALA A 60 -20.68 3.20 18.35
C ALA A 60 -20.19 2.35 19.52
N LEU A 61 -18.88 2.11 19.62
CA LEU A 61 -18.26 1.30 20.67
C LEU A 61 -17.95 2.10 21.94
N GLY A 62 -17.80 3.42 21.83
CA GLY A 62 -17.41 4.30 22.95
C GLY A 62 -15.96 4.11 23.41
N THR A 63 -15.10 3.51 22.58
CA THR A 63 -13.68 3.25 22.87
C THR A 63 -12.80 4.06 21.94
N PRO A 64 -11.65 4.59 22.40
CA PRO A 64 -10.69 5.27 21.52
C PRO A 64 -10.19 4.35 20.39
N MET A 65 -9.83 4.94 19.26
CA MET A 65 -9.24 4.22 18.14
C MET A 65 -7.80 3.78 18.48
N HIS A 66 -7.52 2.51 18.27
CA HIS A 66 -6.16 2.00 18.19
C HIS A 66 -5.99 1.30 16.84
N ALA A 67 -4.89 1.59 16.16
CA ALA A 67 -4.55 0.98 14.89
C ALA A 67 -3.03 0.91 14.71
N THR A 68 -2.57 0.00 13.88
CA THR A 68 -1.19 -0.08 13.45
C THR A 68 -1.10 0.16 11.95
N ALA A 69 -0.05 0.85 11.50
CA ALA A 69 0.23 1.07 10.10
C ALA A 69 1.62 0.53 9.71
N LEU A 70 1.72 -0.04 8.52
CA LEU A 70 2.96 -0.35 7.82
C LEU A 70 3.12 0.68 6.72
N LEU A 71 4.16 1.48 6.77
CA LEU A 71 4.47 2.50 5.78
C LEU A 71 5.60 2.01 4.88
N THR A 72 5.35 1.93 3.57
CA THR A 72 6.34 1.48 2.60
C THR A 72 7.48 2.48 2.45
N HIS A 73 7.17 3.76 2.32
CA HIS A 73 8.14 4.85 2.17
C HIS A 73 7.48 6.22 2.39
N LEU A 74 8.24 7.31 2.21
CA LEU A 74 7.86 8.65 2.61
C LEU A 74 7.44 9.58 1.46
N HIS A 75 7.12 9.08 0.26
CA HIS A 75 6.55 9.93 -0.77
C HIS A 75 5.17 10.45 -0.37
N PHE A 76 4.80 11.62 -0.88
CA PHE A 76 3.57 12.31 -0.44
C PHE A 76 2.30 11.49 -0.60
N ASP A 77 2.19 10.74 -1.66
CA ASP A 77 1.03 9.88 -1.93
C ASP A 77 0.87 8.72 -0.95
N HIS A 78 1.89 8.43 -0.11
CA HIS A 78 1.85 7.45 0.96
C HIS A 78 1.71 8.04 2.36
N ILE A 79 1.84 9.36 2.54
CA ILE A 79 1.76 10.01 3.86
C ILE A 79 0.75 11.16 3.96
N LEU A 80 0.25 11.65 2.83
CA LEU A 80 -0.59 12.86 2.76
C LEU A 80 -1.90 12.74 3.56
N GLY A 81 -2.38 11.53 3.82
CA GLY A 81 -3.60 11.29 4.60
C GLY A 81 -3.45 11.52 6.11
N ILE A 82 -2.23 11.47 6.64
CA ILE A 82 -1.96 11.54 8.10
C ILE A 82 -2.62 12.76 8.75
N PRO A 83 -2.42 14.00 8.29
CA PRO A 83 -2.98 15.18 8.94
C PRO A 83 -4.51 15.28 8.81
N PHE A 84 -5.11 14.49 7.93
CA PHE A 84 -6.55 14.44 7.70
C PHE A 84 -7.22 13.17 8.27
N PHE A 85 -6.49 12.37 9.02
CA PHE A 85 -7.01 11.17 9.67
C PHE A 85 -7.77 11.55 10.94
N GLY A 86 -9.08 11.74 10.79
CA GLY A 86 -9.97 12.24 11.84
C GLY A 86 -9.81 11.57 13.21
N PRO A 87 -9.66 10.23 13.32
CA PRO A 87 -9.45 9.57 14.60
C PRO A 87 -8.27 10.08 15.43
N LEU A 88 -7.17 10.55 14.82
CA LEU A 88 -6.02 11.13 15.54
C LEU A 88 -6.30 12.47 16.18
N HIS A 89 -7.45 13.08 15.92
CA HIS A 89 -7.88 14.31 16.59
C HIS A 89 -8.66 14.07 17.89
N ASP A 90 -8.92 12.80 18.22
CA ASP A 90 -9.60 12.42 19.46
C ASP A 90 -8.59 12.02 20.56
N PRO A 91 -8.79 12.47 21.83
CA PRO A 91 -7.94 12.06 22.95
C PRO A 91 -8.03 10.55 23.17
N GLY A 92 -6.88 9.93 23.47
CA GLY A 92 -6.78 8.49 23.70
C GLY A 92 -6.67 7.66 22.43
N ALA A 93 -6.85 8.26 21.24
CA ALA A 93 -6.55 7.56 20.00
C ALA A 93 -5.05 7.28 19.87
N ARG A 94 -4.71 6.13 19.26
CA ARG A 94 -3.33 5.72 19.01
C ARG A 94 -3.17 5.16 17.62
N LEU A 95 -2.17 5.66 16.90
CA LEU A 95 -1.69 5.10 15.63
C LEU A 95 -0.21 4.77 15.78
N THR A 96 0.16 3.50 15.68
CA THR A 96 1.55 3.05 15.64
C THR A 96 1.97 2.83 14.20
N VAL A 97 3.00 3.52 13.73
CA VAL A 97 3.49 3.47 12.35
C VAL A 97 4.85 2.79 12.31
N TYR A 98 4.92 1.62 11.70
CA TYR A 98 6.16 0.93 11.35
C TYR A 98 6.55 1.35 9.93
N GLY A 99 7.76 1.84 9.73
CA GLY A 99 8.21 2.27 8.40
C GLY A 99 9.71 2.48 8.32
N PRO A 100 10.26 2.77 7.14
CA PRO A 100 11.70 2.82 6.95
C PRO A 100 12.34 3.99 7.69
N GLY A 101 13.37 3.67 8.49
CA GLY A 101 14.30 4.67 8.98
C GLY A 101 15.00 5.37 7.80
N GLN A 102 15.37 6.63 7.96
CA GLN A 102 15.99 7.41 6.90
C GLN A 102 17.51 7.43 7.03
N PRO A 103 18.27 7.62 5.94
CA PRO A 103 19.74 7.74 6.00
C PRO A 103 20.22 8.87 6.93
N LYS A 104 19.37 9.90 7.13
CA LYS A 104 19.60 10.98 8.09
C LYS A 104 18.33 11.20 8.90
N GLY A 105 18.36 10.84 10.17
CA GLY A 105 17.23 10.95 11.08
C GLY A 105 16.36 9.69 11.14
N THR A 106 15.25 9.79 11.83
CA THR A 106 14.29 8.70 12.07
C THR A 106 13.05 8.86 11.18
N LEU A 107 12.21 7.82 11.12
CA LEU A 107 10.87 7.91 10.55
C LEU A 107 10.09 9.07 11.19
N LYS A 108 10.20 9.22 12.52
CA LYS A 108 9.57 10.32 13.26
C LYS A 108 9.99 11.69 12.72
N ASP A 109 11.30 11.92 12.58
CA ASP A 109 11.83 13.21 12.10
C ASP A 109 11.29 13.54 10.71
N ALA A 110 11.23 12.55 9.81
CA ALA A 110 10.75 12.74 8.47
C ALA A 110 9.23 13.05 8.41
N LEU A 111 8.41 12.34 9.19
CA LEU A 111 6.97 12.62 9.26
C LEU A 111 6.69 13.98 9.90
N HIS A 112 7.42 14.36 10.93
CA HIS A 112 7.31 15.70 11.54
C HIS A 112 7.73 16.81 10.57
N ALA A 113 8.74 16.58 9.75
CA ALA A 113 9.14 17.54 8.71
C ALA A 113 8.05 17.72 7.63
N ALA A 114 7.29 16.67 7.32
CA ALA A 114 6.19 16.73 6.35
C ALA A 114 4.94 17.42 6.91
N VAL A 115 4.71 17.37 8.23
CA VAL A 115 3.50 17.91 8.88
C VAL A 115 3.87 19.00 9.88
N GLN A 116 4.25 20.17 9.37
CA GLN A 116 4.58 21.35 10.15
C GLN A 116 4.47 22.63 9.32
N PRO A 117 4.38 23.81 9.94
CA PRO A 117 4.48 25.07 9.22
C PRO A 117 5.81 25.23 8.46
N PRO A 118 5.82 25.83 7.27
CA PRO A 118 4.67 26.44 6.59
C PRO A 118 3.86 25.47 5.72
N VAL A 119 4.26 24.19 5.63
CA VAL A 119 3.62 23.19 4.75
C VAL A 119 2.23 22.80 5.29
N PHE A 120 2.10 22.66 6.60
CA PHE A 120 0.85 22.40 7.29
C PHE A 120 0.67 23.41 8.44
N PRO A 121 -0.58 23.80 8.80
CA PRO A 121 -0.80 24.90 9.76
C PRO A 121 -0.41 24.59 11.21
N ILE A 122 -0.31 23.32 11.59
CA ILE A 122 0.06 22.87 12.93
C ILE A 122 1.20 21.85 12.86
N HIS A 123 1.91 21.66 13.96
CA HIS A 123 2.87 20.59 14.12
C HIS A 123 2.17 19.26 14.45
N MET A 124 2.77 18.15 14.08
CA MET A 124 2.23 16.81 14.33
C MET A 124 2.03 16.53 15.83
N GLU A 125 2.88 17.08 16.70
CA GLU A 125 2.77 16.97 18.16
C GLU A 125 1.51 17.66 18.74
N GLN A 126 0.82 18.47 17.94
CA GLN A 126 -0.43 19.11 18.34
C GLN A 126 -1.66 18.25 18.08
N PHE A 127 -1.50 17.06 17.48
CA PHE A 127 -2.57 16.08 17.42
C PHE A 127 -2.96 15.64 18.84
N ARG A 128 -4.24 15.42 19.08
CA ARG A 128 -4.74 15.04 20.41
C ARG A 128 -4.56 13.56 20.69
N GLY A 129 -4.56 12.73 19.66
CA GLY A 129 -4.20 11.32 19.66
C GLY A 129 -2.69 11.15 19.58
N GLU A 130 -2.21 9.98 19.94
CA GLU A 130 -0.80 9.62 19.95
C GLU A 130 -0.40 8.98 18.60
N LEU A 131 0.63 9.53 17.95
CA LEU A 131 1.29 8.90 16.80
C LEU A 131 2.65 8.39 17.26
N ILE A 132 2.80 7.07 17.28
CA ILE A 132 4.04 6.37 17.64
C ILE A 132 4.71 5.91 16.36
N THR A 133 6.01 6.07 16.23
CA THR A 133 6.79 5.59 15.09
C THR A 133 7.79 4.53 15.51
N VAL A 134 7.94 3.52 14.68
CA VAL A 134 8.92 2.45 14.85
C VAL A 134 9.70 2.33 13.54
N ASP A 135 11.00 2.62 13.61
CA ASP A 135 11.89 2.46 12.46
C ASP A 135 12.12 0.96 12.20
N VAL A 136 11.87 0.53 10.97
CA VAL A 136 12.09 -0.85 10.53
C VAL A 136 12.95 -0.88 9.26
N GLY A 137 13.66 -1.99 9.07
CA GLY A 137 14.50 -2.25 7.91
C GLY A 137 14.20 -3.61 7.30
N ALA A 138 15.25 -4.34 6.92
CA ALA A 138 15.15 -5.73 6.45
C ALA A 138 15.00 -6.67 7.64
N GLU A 139 13.80 -6.81 8.17
CA GLU A 139 13.55 -7.61 9.38
C GLU A 139 12.18 -8.27 9.39
N ASP A 140 12.01 -9.25 10.26
CA ASP A 140 10.75 -9.93 10.53
C ASP A 140 10.27 -9.54 11.93
N PHE A 141 8.99 -9.16 12.04
CA PHE A 141 8.36 -8.77 13.31
C PHE A 141 6.90 -9.20 13.35
N SER A 142 6.23 -8.95 14.47
CA SER A 142 4.81 -9.25 14.61
C SER A 142 4.03 -7.99 14.96
N VAL A 143 2.80 -7.90 14.42
CA VAL A 143 1.80 -6.91 14.77
C VAL A 143 0.53 -7.65 15.13
N GLY A 144 0.15 -7.65 16.41
CA GLY A 144 -0.92 -8.52 16.89
C GLY A 144 -0.62 -9.97 16.54
N GLN A 145 -1.54 -10.65 15.86
CA GLN A 145 -1.39 -12.03 15.37
C GLN A 145 -0.69 -12.11 14.00
N ALA A 146 -0.52 -10.99 13.30
CA ALA A 146 0.15 -10.97 12.01
C ALA A 146 1.66 -11.13 12.17
N LYS A 147 2.24 -11.98 11.34
CA LYS A 147 3.68 -12.01 11.09
C LYS A 147 3.97 -11.13 9.88
N VAL A 148 4.89 -10.21 10.04
CA VAL A 148 5.27 -9.26 8.99
C VAL A 148 6.75 -9.48 8.64
N MET A 149 7.02 -9.69 7.36
CA MET A 149 8.37 -9.67 6.80
C MET A 149 8.51 -8.37 6.00
N ALA A 150 9.50 -7.55 6.35
CA ALA A 150 9.82 -6.32 5.63
C ALA A 150 11.16 -6.50 4.91
N ARG A 151 11.22 -6.14 3.63
CA ARG A 151 12.45 -6.15 2.82
C ARG A 151 12.54 -4.89 1.98
N PRO A 152 13.74 -4.33 1.80
CA PRO A 152 13.95 -3.25 0.84
C PRO A 152 13.59 -3.72 -0.57
N ILE A 153 12.92 -2.86 -1.32
CA ILE A 153 12.61 -3.08 -2.72
C ILE A 153 13.17 -1.94 -3.59
N PRO A 154 13.50 -2.20 -4.86
CA PRO A 154 13.96 -1.16 -5.77
C PRO A 154 12.94 -0.03 -5.94
N HIS A 155 13.34 1.18 -5.60
CA HIS A 155 12.60 2.43 -5.79
C HIS A 155 13.49 3.64 -5.52
N ALA A 156 13.00 4.84 -5.80
CA ALA A 156 13.66 6.09 -5.43
C ALA A 156 13.54 6.32 -3.90
N GLY A 157 14.65 6.28 -3.17
CA GLY A 157 14.68 6.39 -1.71
C GLY A 157 14.60 5.04 -0.99
N VAL A 158 14.46 5.10 0.34
CA VAL A 158 14.34 3.89 1.16
C VAL A 158 12.90 3.40 1.13
N THR A 159 12.67 2.27 0.49
CA THR A 159 11.33 1.70 0.28
C THR A 159 11.29 0.25 0.72
N LEU A 160 10.23 -0.13 1.42
CA LEU A 160 9.98 -1.48 1.90
C LEU A 160 8.79 -2.11 1.16
N GLY A 161 8.95 -3.36 0.76
CA GLY A 161 7.85 -4.26 0.51
C GLY A 161 7.51 -5.04 1.78
N PHE A 162 6.28 -5.49 1.89
CA PHE A 162 5.80 -6.25 3.05
C PHE A 162 5.17 -7.58 2.62
N ARG A 163 5.51 -8.65 3.34
CA ARG A 163 4.74 -9.89 3.38
C ARG A 163 4.05 -10.00 4.73
N ILE A 164 2.75 -10.26 4.73
CA ILE A 164 1.90 -10.31 5.92
C ILE A 164 1.21 -11.67 5.96
N GLU A 165 1.39 -12.38 7.07
CA GLU A 165 0.80 -13.70 7.27
C GLU A 165 -0.06 -13.70 8.53
N ALA A 166 -1.34 -14.07 8.40
CA ALA A 166 -2.29 -14.24 9.49
C ALA A 166 -3.43 -15.18 9.06
N ASP A 167 -4.11 -15.84 10.00
CA ASP A 167 -5.23 -16.76 9.75
C ASP A 167 -4.89 -17.90 8.77
N GLY A 168 -3.62 -18.30 8.67
CA GLY A 168 -3.14 -19.27 7.69
C GLY A 168 -3.17 -18.78 6.24
N ARG A 169 -3.25 -17.47 6.03
CA ARG A 169 -3.22 -16.79 4.75
C ARG A 169 -2.05 -15.83 4.67
N SER A 170 -1.64 -15.53 3.44
CA SER A 170 -0.51 -14.66 3.15
C SER A 170 -0.82 -13.64 2.06
N LEU A 171 -0.31 -12.44 2.26
CA LEU A 171 -0.38 -11.39 1.25
C LEU A 171 1.00 -10.71 1.14
N ALA A 172 1.40 -10.31 -0.08
CA ALA A 172 2.54 -9.43 -0.32
C ALA A 172 2.04 -8.09 -0.88
N TYR A 173 2.61 -7.00 -0.36
CA TYR A 173 2.34 -5.63 -0.81
C TYR A 173 3.62 -5.01 -1.36
N MET A 174 3.62 -4.75 -2.66
CA MET A 174 4.76 -4.31 -3.45
C MET A 174 4.40 -3.03 -4.21
N SER A 175 3.96 -1.99 -3.48
CA SER A 175 3.75 -0.67 -4.06
C SER A 175 5.10 -0.03 -4.36
N ASP A 176 5.16 0.76 -5.44
CA ASP A 176 6.38 1.49 -5.82
C ASP A 176 7.61 0.57 -6.00
N HIS A 177 7.37 -0.55 -6.65
CA HIS A 177 8.42 -1.46 -7.03
C HIS A 177 8.93 -1.13 -8.43
N GLN A 178 10.15 -0.62 -8.53
CA GLN A 178 10.77 -0.30 -9.82
C GLN A 178 11.19 -1.56 -10.55
N ALA A 179 10.59 -1.79 -11.71
CA ALA A 179 11.03 -2.85 -12.60
C ALA A 179 12.44 -2.56 -13.14
N PRO A 180 13.31 -3.57 -13.31
CA PRO A 180 14.59 -3.39 -13.99
C PRO A 180 14.36 -3.10 -15.49
N VAL A 181 15.36 -2.51 -16.14
CA VAL A 181 15.28 -2.14 -17.56
C VAL A 181 15.00 -3.36 -18.47
N ASP A 182 15.54 -4.53 -18.12
CA ASP A 182 15.30 -5.78 -18.85
C ASP A 182 13.89 -6.36 -18.63
N ARG A 183 13.18 -5.91 -17.58
CA ARG A 183 11.83 -6.35 -17.16
C ARG A 183 11.71 -7.87 -17.01
N ARG A 184 12.81 -8.53 -16.63
CA ARG A 184 12.89 -9.98 -16.43
C ARG A 184 13.61 -10.38 -15.16
N THR A 185 14.66 -9.67 -14.81
CA THR A 185 15.39 -9.92 -13.56
C THR A 185 14.51 -9.57 -12.36
N ILE A 186 14.34 -10.50 -11.43
CA ILE A 186 13.59 -10.28 -10.19
C ILE A 186 14.60 -10.34 -9.05
N PRO A 187 14.73 -9.29 -8.22
CA PRO A 187 15.61 -9.31 -7.04
C PRO A 187 15.20 -10.40 -6.05
N ASP A 188 16.17 -11.03 -5.39
CA ASP A 188 15.94 -12.13 -4.45
C ASP A 188 14.98 -11.76 -3.31
N ASN A 189 15.10 -10.55 -2.75
CA ASN A 189 14.24 -10.03 -1.70
C ASN A 189 12.78 -9.81 -2.17
N VAL A 190 12.59 -9.51 -3.44
CA VAL A 190 11.25 -9.41 -4.05
C VAL A 190 10.63 -10.80 -4.19
N LEU A 191 11.40 -11.79 -4.67
CA LEU A 191 10.95 -13.17 -4.72
C LEU A 191 10.63 -13.71 -3.32
N GLU A 192 11.49 -13.43 -2.32
CA GLU A 192 11.28 -13.84 -0.93
C GLU A 192 9.92 -13.34 -0.40
N LEU A 193 9.59 -12.07 -0.63
CA LEU A 193 8.32 -11.49 -0.22
C LEU A 193 7.12 -12.12 -0.92
N CYS A 194 7.24 -12.37 -2.23
CA CYS A 194 6.12 -12.77 -3.08
C CYS A 194 5.88 -14.28 -3.12
N GLN A 195 6.86 -15.11 -2.72
CA GLN A 195 6.82 -16.55 -2.97
C GLN A 195 5.60 -17.23 -2.34
N GLY A 196 4.75 -17.81 -3.20
CA GLY A 196 3.60 -18.63 -2.84
C GLY A 196 2.50 -17.92 -2.06
N VAL A 197 2.43 -16.57 -2.09
CA VAL A 197 1.39 -15.85 -1.36
C VAL A 197 0.01 -16.07 -1.99
N ASP A 198 -1.03 -16.03 -1.14
CA ASP A 198 -2.43 -16.10 -1.60
C ASP A 198 -2.83 -14.87 -2.42
N LEU A 199 -2.25 -13.70 -2.10
CA LEU A 199 -2.51 -12.43 -2.77
C LEU A 199 -1.23 -11.61 -2.90
N LEU A 200 -0.88 -11.22 -4.12
CA LEU A 200 0.12 -10.21 -4.42
C LEU A 200 -0.58 -8.91 -4.86
N ILE A 201 -0.34 -7.82 -4.16
CA ILE A 201 -0.71 -6.47 -4.56
C ILE A 201 0.57 -5.81 -5.07
N HIS A 202 0.63 -5.48 -6.35
CA HIS A 202 1.86 -5.05 -7.01
C HIS A 202 1.63 -3.77 -7.81
N ASP A 203 2.67 -2.92 -7.84
CA ASP A 203 2.75 -1.76 -8.73
C ASP A 203 2.53 -2.19 -10.19
N GLY A 204 1.60 -1.54 -10.85
CA GLY A 204 1.28 -1.75 -12.26
C GLY A 204 1.04 -0.41 -12.94
N GLN A 205 1.83 0.61 -12.55
CA GLN A 205 1.59 2.00 -12.92
C GLN A 205 1.69 2.23 -14.41
N TYR A 206 2.65 1.61 -15.10
CA TYR A 206 2.94 1.89 -16.50
C TYR A 206 2.53 0.79 -17.46
N THR A 207 2.25 1.19 -18.70
CA THR A 207 2.31 0.32 -19.86
C THR A 207 3.77 0.10 -20.31
N ASP A 208 4.02 -0.90 -21.14
CA ASP A 208 5.37 -1.15 -21.69
C ASP A 208 5.89 0.02 -22.55
N ASP A 209 4.99 0.72 -23.24
CA ASP A 209 5.34 1.89 -24.06
C ASP A 209 5.75 3.07 -23.18
N GLU A 210 5.01 3.33 -22.10
CA GLU A 210 5.33 4.41 -21.14
C GLU A 210 6.62 4.14 -20.38
N PHE A 211 6.89 2.88 -20.06
CA PHE A 211 8.09 2.48 -19.32
C PHE A 211 9.37 2.81 -20.09
N ALA A 212 9.35 2.79 -21.41
CA ALA A 212 10.51 3.13 -22.23
C ALA A 212 11.07 4.53 -21.91
N ASP A 213 10.18 5.49 -21.58
CA ASP A 213 10.54 6.87 -21.25
C ASP A 213 10.62 7.13 -19.73
N LYS A 214 10.19 6.17 -18.89
CA LYS A 214 10.03 6.34 -17.45
C LYS A 214 10.71 5.23 -16.63
N ALA A 215 11.67 4.50 -17.21
CA ALA A 215 12.31 3.33 -16.59
C ALA A 215 13.03 3.63 -15.25
N ASP A 216 13.37 4.89 -15.01
CA ASP A 216 14.03 5.37 -13.79
C ASP A 216 13.09 6.12 -12.81
N TRP A 217 11.77 6.09 -13.07
CA TRP A 217 10.79 6.81 -12.25
C TRP A 217 10.29 6.02 -11.02
N GLY A 218 10.80 4.81 -10.83
CA GLY A 218 10.55 4.05 -9.61
C GLY A 218 9.36 3.10 -9.66
N HIS A 219 8.80 2.79 -10.85
CA HIS A 219 7.58 1.99 -10.98
C HIS A 219 7.72 0.82 -11.93
N SER A 220 6.70 -0.04 -11.95
CA SER A 220 6.61 -1.23 -12.77
C SER A 220 5.57 -1.13 -13.89
N THR A 221 5.68 -2.05 -14.83
CA THR A 221 4.62 -2.31 -15.81
C THR A 221 3.68 -3.42 -15.29
N ALA A 222 2.44 -3.40 -15.78
CA ALA A 222 1.51 -4.51 -15.52
C ALA A 222 2.06 -5.85 -16.02
N ALA A 223 2.85 -5.86 -17.10
CA ALA A 223 3.49 -7.07 -17.62
C ALA A 223 4.56 -7.60 -16.68
N TYR A 224 5.38 -6.72 -16.10
CA TYR A 224 6.38 -7.15 -15.10
C TYR A 224 5.74 -7.66 -13.82
N ALA A 225 4.64 -7.03 -13.35
CA ALA A 225 3.89 -7.55 -12.20
C ALA A 225 3.36 -8.98 -12.44
N VAL A 226 2.87 -9.28 -13.64
CA VAL A 226 2.46 -10.64 -14.03
C VAL A 226 3.65 -11.60 -14.04
N HIS A 227 4.80 -11.17 -14.56
CA HIS A 227 6.03 -11.96 -14.55
C HIS A 227 6.47 -12.31 -13.12
N VAL A 228 6.55 -11.31 -12.22
CA VAL A 228 6.87 -11.54 -10.79
C VAL A 228 5.89 -12.53 -10.15
N ALA A 229 4.60 -12.34 -10.37
CA ALA A 229 3.57 -13.20 -9.79
C ALA A 229 3.67 -14.66 -10.28
N ALA A 230 3.96 -14.87 -11.56
CA ALA A 230 4.11 -16.19 -12.14
C ALA A 230 5.37 -16.90 -11.61
N GLU A 231 6.52 -16.22 -11.60
CA GLU A 231 7.80 -16.78 -11.12
C GLU A 231 7.76 -17.09 -9.61
N ALA A 232 7.06 -16.24 -8.82
CA ALA A 232 6.89 -16.46 -7.39
C ALA A 232 5.79 -17.48 -7.04
N GLY A 233 5.05 -18.03 -8.01
CA GLY A 233 3.96 -18.95 -7.76
C GLY A 233 2.80 -18.36 -6.97
N VAL A 234 2.51 -17.08 -7.21
CA VAL A 234 1.44 -16.32 -6.54
C VAL A 234 0.07 -16.86 -7.00
N ARG A 235 -0.86 -16.97 -6.05
CA ARG A 235 -2.19 -17.47 -6.37
C ARG A 235 -3.05 -16.41 -7.06
N ARG A 236 -3.08 -15.17 -6.53
CA ARG A 236 -3.87 -14.05 -7.11
C ARG A 236 -3.02 -12.79 -7.18
N LEU A 237 -3.09 -12.07 -8.32
CA LEU A 237 -2.42 -10.80 -8.54
C LEU A 237 -3.44 -9.66 -8.63
N LEU A 238 -3.23 -8.61 -7.84
CA LEU A 238 -3.89 -7.32 -7.99
C LEU A 238 -2.88 -6.26 -8.44
N LEU A 239 -3.14 -5.66 -9.61
CA LEU A 239 -2.44 -4.46 -10.05
C LEU A 239 -2.96 -3.27 -9.25
N SER A 240 -2.07 -2.47 -8.70
CA SER A 240 -2.39 -1.28 -7.90
C SER A 240 -1.44 -0.14 -8.26
N HIS A 241 -1.48 0.95 -7.51
CA HIS A 241 -0.66 2.15 -7.73
C HIS A 241 -0.83 2.73 -9.13
N HIS A 242 -2.11 2.91 -9.54
CA HIS A 242 -2.46 3.32 -10.89
C HIS A 242 -2.02 4.75 -11.20
N ASP A 243 -1.40 4.95 -12.38
CA ASP A 243 -0.98 6.27 -12.85
C ASP A 243 -2.16 7.28 -12.84
N PRO A 244 -1.98 8.50 -12.30
CA PRO A 244 -3.05 9.49 -12.23
C PRO A 244 -3.54 9.95 -13.60
N SER A 245 -2.80 9.76 -14.67
CA SER A 245 -3.25 10.04 -16.04
C SER A 245 -4.19 8.96 -16.60
N HIS A 246 -4.12 7.72 -16.08
CA HIS A 246 -4.92 6.61 -16.56
C HIS A 246 -6.37 6.68 -16.09
N THR A 247 -7.27 6.87 -17.05
CA THR A 247 -8.72 6.79 -16.82
C THR A 247 -9.17 5.35 -16.54
N ASP A 248 -10.39 5.19 -16.06
CA ASP A 248 -11.01 3.86 -15.85
C ASP A 248 -10.94 2.98 -17.11
N ARG A 249 -11.08 3.57 -18.31
CA ARG A 249 -10.99 2.85 -19.58
C ARG A 249 -9.56 2.39 -19.90
N GLU A 250 -8.58 3.19 -19.55
CA GLU A 250 -7.17 2.85 -19.74
C GLU A 250 -6.76 1.73 -18.80
N LEU A 251 -7.20 1.78 -17.54
CA LEU A 251 -6.97 0.69 -16.59
C LEU A 251 -7.63 -0.63 -17.04
N ASP A 252 -8.85 -0.57 -17.62
CA ASP A 252 -9.45 -1.76 -18.24
C ASP A 252 -8.59 -2.32 -19.38
N ARG A 253 -7.99 -1.47 -20.22
CA ARG A 253 -7.09 -1.93 -21.31
C ARG A 253 -5.83 -2.56 -20.78
N ILE A 254 -5.19 -1.92 -19.76
CA ILE A 254 -3.99 -2.43 -19.11
C ILE A 254 -4.27 -3.80 -18.50
N LEU A 255 -5.34 -3.94 -17.72
CA LEU A 255 -5.74 -5.21 -17.11
C LEU A 255 -6.02 -6.29 -18.17
N ASN A 256 -6.77 -5.93 -19.23
CA ASN A 256 -7.05 -6.87 -20.31
C ASN A 256 -5.79 -7.28 -21.08
N GLY A 257 -4.81 -6.39 -21.19
CA GLY A 257 -3.48 -6.68 -21.72
C GLY A 257 -2.74 -7.68 -20.82
N ALA A 258 -2.66 -7.42 -19.54
CA ALA A 258 -2.02 -8.27 -18.54
C ALA A 258 -2.60 -9.70 -18.53
N ARG A 259 -3.92 -9.83 -18.56
CA ARG A 259 -4.63 -11.14 -18.59
C ARG A 259 -4.35 -11.98 -19.84
N ARG A 260 -3.91 -11.35 -20.93
CA ARG A 260 -3.58 -12.07 -22.19
C ARG A 260 -2.14 -12.59 -22.24
N LEU A 261 -1.30 -12.19 -21.30
CA LEU A 261 0.08 -12.67 -21.24
C LEU A 261 0.11 -14.18 -20.99
N PRO A 262 1.04 -14.91 -21.58
CA PRO A 262 1.17 -16.35 -21.36
C PRO A 262 1.32 -16.71 -19.88
N GLU A 263 2.11 -15.94 -19.14
CA GLU A 263 2.40 -16.12 -17.72
C GLU A 263 1.15 -15.94 -16.84
N ALA A 264 0.18 -15.13 -17.27
CA ALA A 264 -1.07 -14.94 -16.52
C ALA A 264 -1.89 -16.24 -16.38
N LYS A 265 -1.65 -17.25 -17.23
CA LYS A 265 -2.28 -18.57 -17.12
C LYS A 265 -1.80 -19.40 -15.93
N LEU A 266 -0.67 -19.01 -15.33
CA LEU A 266 -0.10 -19.63 -14.13
C LEU A 266 -0.70 -19.07 -12.85
N ILE A 267 -1.49 -18.01 -12.93
CA ILE A 267 -2.09 -17.26 -11.83
C ILE A 267 -3.61 -17.50 -11.88
N GLU A 268 -4.23 -17.86 -10.74
CA GLU A 268 -5.67 -18.14 -10.69
C GLU A 268 -6.53 -16.94 -11.06
N ASP A 269 -6.14 -15.73 -10.60
CA ASP A 269 -6.82 -14.48 -10.95
C ASP A 269 -5.82 -13.33 -11.10
N VAL A 270 -5.98 -12.57 -12.18
CA VAL A 270 -5.29 -11.30 -12.40
C VAL A 270 -6.34 -10.21 -12.49
N SER A 271 -6.32 -9.28 -11.54
CA SER A 271 -7.28 -8.19 -11.43
C SER A 271 -6.59 -6.86 -11.09
N SER A 272 -7.36 -5.78 -11.03
CA SER A 272 -6.87 -4.46 -10.62
C SER A 272 -7.61 -4.01 -9.38
N ALA A 273 -6.89 -3.42 -8.44
CA ALA A 273 -7.45 -2.87 -7.24
C ALA A 273 -8.32 -1.64 -7.54
N HIS A 274 -9.41 -1.49 -6.80
CA HIS A 274 -10.24 -0.29 -6.83
C HIS A 274 -10.73 0.08 -5.42
N GLU A 275 -11.04 1.35 -5.20
CA GLU A 275 -11.58 1.82 -3.92
C GLU A 275 -12.86 1.08 -3.55
N ALA A 276 -13.05 0.88 -2.26
CA ALA A 276 -14.14 0.12 -1.65
C ALA A 276 -14.17 -1.38 -2.01
N GLN A 277 -13.20 -1.89 -2.77
CA GLN A 277 -13.02 -3.33 -2.96
C GLN A 277 -12.62 -3.97 -1.63
N SER A 278 -13.30 -5.07 -1.29
CA SER A 278 -12.94 -5.90 -0.16
C SER A 278 -12.72 -7.33 -0.62
N ILE A 279 -11.62 -7.93 -0.19
CA ILE A 279 -11.21 -9.29 -0.57
C ILE A 279 -11.08 -10.12 0.70
N ASP A 280 -11.94 -11.10 0.85
CA ASP A 280 -11.80 -12.11 1.90
C ASP A 280 -10.87 -13.22 1.41
N LEU A 281 -9.76 -13.39 2.13
CA LEU A 281 -8.81 -14.48 1.88
C LEU A 281 -9.26 -15.79 2.51
N GLY A 282 -10.30 -15.76 3.35
CA GLY A 282 -10.77 -16.90 4.12
C GLY A 282 -9.84 -17.24 5.30
N LYS A 283 -10.16 -18.34 5.99
CA LYS A 283 -9.24 -19.03 6.91
C LYS A 283 -8.69 -20.26 6.18
N ALA A 284 -7.46 -20.68 6.49
CA ALA A 284 -6.87 -21.91 5.93
C ALA A 284 -7.58 -23.14 6.49
#